data_a71ecb082d260272ff2feba8e1f45926
#
_entry.id   a71ecb082d260272ff2feba8e1f45926
#
_cell.length_a   1.000
_cell.length_b   1.000
_cell.length_c   1.000
_cell.angle_alpha   90.00
_cell.angle_beta   90.00
_cell.angle_gamma   90.00
#
_symmetry.space_group_name_H-M   'P 1'
#
loop_
_entity.id
_entity.type
_entity.pdbx_description
1 polymer ?
#
loop_
_entity_poly.entity_id
_entity_poly.type
_entity_poly.pdbx_seq_one_letter_code
_entity_poly.pdbx_strand_id
1 'polypeptide(L)'
;IGIPELVARFVPEGRTLIYHTENGLLGMGPSPKQGAGDPELINAGKRQVTALPGAAYFHHADSFAMIRGGHIDLCVLGAMQVACNGDLANWSTGEPDAIPAVGGAMDLVAGVKSVYVITQHCTKTGEPKLVDRCTYPLTGRGIVNRIYTELAVIEVTRAGFEVVELSPGVEFEFVQERTGAPLHRR
;
A
#
# COMPACT_ATOMS: atom_id res chain seq x y z
N ILE A 1 6.99 -0.39 -3.93
CA ILE A 1 7.37 -1.06 -5.20
C ILE A 1 6.11 -1.65 -5.82
N GLY A 2 5.98 -1.58 -7.14
CA GLY A 2 4.85 -2.15 -7.88
C GLY A 2 3.67 -1.19 -8.04
N ILE A 3 2.43 -1.71 -7.93
CA ILE A 3 1.20 -0.93 -8.18
C ILE A 3 1.11 0.35 -7.32
N PRO A 4 1.47 0.37 -6.03
CA PRO A 4 1.43 1.58 -5.21
C PRO A 4 2.24 2.78 -5.76
N GLU A 5 3.30 2.54 -6.52
CA GLU A 5 4.09 3.63 -7.13
C GLU A 5 3.31 4.43 -8.18
N LEU A 6 2.26 3.85 -8.73
CA LEU A 6 1.45 4.48 -9.75
C LEU A 6 0.46 5.51 -9.19
N VAL A 7 0.13 5.44 -7.90
CA VAL A 7 -0.88 6.30 -7.25
C VAL A 7 -0.63 7.78 -7.50
N ALA A 8 0.64 8.20 -7.42
CA ALA A 8 1.03 9.58 -7.65
C ALA A 8 0.66 10.14 -9.05
N ARG A 9 0.43 9.25 -10.02
CA ARG A 9 0.08 9.64 -11.41
C ARG A 9 -1.40 9.92 -11.61
N PHE A 10 -2.23 9.52 -10.64
CA PHE A 10 -3.70 9.57 -10.75
C PHE A 10 -4.33 10.53 -9.75
N VAL A 11 -3.55 11.47 -9.20
CA VAL A 11 -4.08 12.52 -8.33
C VAL A 11 -4.91 13.49 -9.17
N PRO A 12 -6.19 13.71 -8.85
CA PRO A 12 -7.04 14.63 -9.59
C PRO A 12 -6.52 16.08 -9.48
N GLU A 13 -6.75 16.87 -10.51
CA GLU A 13 -6.47 18.31 -10.48
C GLU A 13 -7.19 18.98 -9.30
N GLY A 14 -6.55 19.95 -8.68
CA GLY A 14 -7.07 20.68 -7.53
C GLY A 14 -6.92 19.95 -6.19
N ARG A 15 -6.35 18.75 -6.16
CA ARG A 15 -5.98 18.07 -4.92
C ARG A 15 -4.50 18.26 -4.63
N THR A 16 -4.19 18.72 -3.44
CA THR A 16 -2.79 18.82 -2.97
C THR A 16 -2.47 17.61 -2.08
N LEU A 17 -1.48 16.81 -2.49
CA LEU A 17 -0.90 15.76 -1.68
C LEU A 17 0.57 16.06 -1.46
N ILE A 18 1.03 15.93 -0.23
CA ILE A 18 2.44 16.03 0.11
C ILE A 18 2.99 14.62 0.23
N TYR A 19 3.83 14.23 -0.71
CA TYR A 19 4.45 12.91 -0.70
C TYR A 19 5.67 12.90 0.21
N HIS A 20 5.69 11.94 1.12
CA HIS A 20 6.82 11.60 1.95
C HIS A 20 7.46 10.33 1.43
N THR A 21 8.76 10.32 1.23
CA THR A 21 9.50 9.10 0.90
C THR A 21 10.31 8.66 2.12
N GLU A 22 10.26 7.38 2.45
CA GLU A 22 10.90 6.83 3.66
C GLU A 22 12.43 7.05 3.70
N ASN A 23 13.06 7.23 2.53
CA ASN A 23 14.49 7.49 2.42
C ASN A 23 14.89 8.93 2.75
N GLY A 24 13.96 9.85 3.05
CA GLY A 24 14.26 11.16 3.61
C GLY A 24 13.91 12.37 2.75
N LEU A 25 12.83 12.32 1.96
CA LEU A 25 12.33 13.46 1.20
C LEU A 25 10.85 13.71 1.50
N LEU A 26 10.50 14.91 1.90
CA LEU A 26 9.14 15.43 1.96
C LEU A 26 8.91 16.40 0.80
N GLY A 27 7.76 16.33 0.16
CA GLY A 27 7.46 17.14 -1.02
C GLY A 27 8.07 16.57 -2.31
N MET A 28 8.05 15.23 -2.44
CA MET A 28 8.44 14.55 -3.68
C MET A 28 7.53 14.98 -4.82
N GLY A 29 8.14 15.38 -5.94
CA GLY A 29 7.48 15.74 -7.19
C GLY A 29 7.45 14.59 -8.21
N PRO A 30 6.98 14.85 -9.42
CA PRO A 30 6.90 13.85 -10.49
C PRO A 30 8.29 13.38 -10.95
N SER A 31 8.30 12.33 -11.76
CA SER A 31 9.54 11.90 -12.43
C SER A 31 10.07 13.00 -13.34
N PRO A 32 11.40 13.22 -13.37
CA PRO A 32 12.02 14.21 -14.24
C PRO A 32 11.83 13.85 -15.72
N LYS A 33 12.00 14.85 -16.60
CA LYS A 33 12.09 14.59 -18.03
C LYS A 33 13.32 13.71 -18.32
N GLN A 34 13.27 12.94 -19.40
CA GLN A 34 14.36 12.06 -19.78
C GLN A 34 15.69 12.84 -19.89
N GLY A 35 16.71 12.37 -19.20
CA GLY A 35 18.05 12.98 -19.17
C GLY A 35 18.20 14.22 -18.28
N ALA A 36 17.13 14.68 -17.59
CA ALA A 36 17.16 15.86 -16.73
C ALA A 36 17.09 15.51 -15.21
N GLY A 37 17.15 14.22 -14.88
CA GLY A 37 17.06 13.76 -13.50
C GLY A 37 18.39 13.79 -12.77
N ASP A 38 18.33 14.08 -11.48
CA ASP A 38 19.44 13.87 -10.57
C ASP A 38 19.49 12.37 -10.19
N PRO A 39 20.61 11.66 -10.45
CA PRO A 39 20.73 10.24 -10.15
C PRO A 39 20.69 9.95 -8.65
N GLU A 40 21.02 10.92 -7.79
CA GLU A 40 20.97 10.78 -6.34
C GLU A 40 19.59 11.08 -5.75
N LEU A 41 18.71 11.76 -6.51
CA LEU A 41 17.37 12.09 -6.08
C LEU A 41 16.36 11.02 -6.51
N ILE A 42 16.19 10.03 -5.64
CA ILE A 42 15.34 8.88 -5.88
C ILE A 42 14.30 8.71 -4.77
N ASN A 43 13.16 8.13 -5.13
CA ASN A 43 12.16 7.70 -4.15
C ASN A 43 12.53 6.33 -3.52
N ALA A 44 11.72 5.87 -2.57
CA ALA A 44 11.89 4.55 -1.93
C ALA A 44 11.81 3.37 -2.92
N GLY A 45 11.20 3.54 -4.09
CA GLY A 45 11.18 2.58 -5.20
C GLY A 45 12.41 2.64 -6.10
N LYS A 46 13.44 3.45 -5.74
CA LYS A 46 14.68 3.67 -6.51
C LYS A 46 14.44 4.30 -7.89
N ARG A 47 13.36 5.04 -8.05
CA ARG A 47 13.08 5.80 -9.27
C ARG A 47 13.44 7.25 -9.09
N GLN A 48 14.03 7.87 -10.11
CA GLN A 48 14.31 9.30 -10.11
C GLN A 48 13.02 10.12 -9.98
N VAL A 49 13.07 11.11 -9.12
CA VAL A 49 11.98 12.03 -8.83
C VAL A 49 12.49 13.48 -8.85
N THR A 50 11.59 14.44 -8.80
CA THR A 50 11.90 15.84 -8.56
C THR A 50 11.50 16.24 -7.14
N ALA A 51 12.01 17.35 -6.66
CA ALA A 51 11.56 17.98 -5.43
C ALA A 51 10.67 19.17 -5.80
N LEU A 52 9.51 19.28 -5.15
CA LEU A 52 8.62 20.43 -5.32
C LEU A 52 9.17 21.65 -4.56
N PRO A 53 8.78 22.87 -4.93
CA PRO A 53 9.11 24.07 -4.14
C PRO A 53 8.66 23.89 -2.69
N GLY A 54 9.57 24.10 -1.73
CA GLY A 54 9.32 23.86 -0.31
C GLY A 54 9.58 22.44 0.17
N ALA A 55 10.08 21.57 -0.70
CA ALA A 55 10.51 20.23 -0.30
C ALA A 55 11.64 20.28 0.74
N ALA A 56 11.71 19.27 1.60
CA ALA A 56 12.72 19.14 2.63
C ALA A 56 13.41 17.78 2.56
N TYR A 57 14.73 17.79 2.76
CA TYR A 57 15.54 16.59 2.91
C TYR A 57 15.92 16.42 4.37
N PHE A 58 15.91 15.18 4.85
CA PHE A 58 16.26 14.86 6.24
C PHE A 58 16.86 13.46 6.33
N HIS A 59 17.45 13.17 7.47
CA HIS A 59 18.05 11.88 7.70
C HIS A 59 17.01 10.75 7.68
N HIS A 60 17.39 9.60 7.19
CA HIS A 60 16.55 8.40 7.12
C HIS A 60 15.91 8.03 8.48
N ALA A 61 16.64 8.17 9.59
CA ALA A 61 16.09 7.92 10.92
C ALA A 61 14.98 8.91 11.30
N ASP A 62 15.09 10.19 10.89
CA ASP A 62 14.05 11.20 11.13
C ASP A 62 12.79 10.88 10.33
N SER A 63 12.96 10.39 9.09
CA SER A 63 11.86 9.90 8.27
C SER A 63 11.03 8.84 9.01
N PHE A 64 11.68 7.82 9.53
CA PHE A 64 11.02 6.77 10.30
C PHE A 64 10.47 7.25 11.65
N ALA A 65 11.12 8.23 12.29
CA ALA A 65 10.58 8.87 13.49
C ALA A 65 9.27 9.62 13.19
N MET A 66 9.18 10.34 12.07
CA MET A 66 7.94 10.98 11.61
C MET A 66 6.83 9.96 11.35
N ILE A 67 7.14 8.84 10.70
CA ILE A 67 6.17 7.78 10.42
C ILE A 67 5.64 7.19 11.73
N ARG A 68 6.53 6.72 12.61
CA ARG A 68 6.15 6.15 13.92
C ARG A 68 5.48 7.15 14.85
N GLY A 69 5.82 8.43 14.72
CA GLY A 69 5.24 9.53 15.49
C GLY A 69 3.83 9.93 15.07
N GLY A 70 3.23 9.27 14.05
CA GLY A 70 1.86 9.55 13.61
C GLY A 70 1.72 10.83 12.78
N HIS A 71 2.82 11.33 12.20
CA HIS A 71 2.81 12.55 11.37
C HIS A 71 2.43 12.29 9.91
N ILE A 72 2.25 11.03 9.53
CA ILE A 72 1.83 10.63 8.18
C ILE A 72 0.37 10.21 8.21
N ASP A 73 -0.45 10.78 7.33
CA ASP A 73 -1.89 10.51 7.32
C ASP A 73 -2.23 9.19 6.63
N LEU A 74 -1.52 8.85 5.56
CA LEU A 74 -1.84 7.69 4.73
C LEU A 74 -0.57 6.99 4.24
N CYS A 75 -0.55 5.67 4.38
CA CYS A 75 0.41 4.79 3.72
C CYS A 75 -0.31 3.89 2.71
N VAL A 76 0.27 3.74 1.52
CA VAL A 76 -0.26 2.85 0.47
C VAL A 76 0.74 1.75 0.19
N LEU A 77 0.33 0.50 0.39
CA LEU A 77 1.18 -0.69 0.28
C LEU A 77 0.61 -1.72 -0.68
N GLY A 78 1.49 -2.56 -1.23
CA GLY A 78 1.09 -3.82 -1.85
C GLY A 78 0.89 -4.91 -0.80
N ALA A 79 0.21 -5.99 -1.19
CA ALA A 79 0.00 -7.13 -0.31
C ALA A 79 0.23 -8.47 -1.03
N MET A 80 0.69 -9.45 -0.27
CA MET A 80 0.61 -10.87 -0.61
C MET A 80 -0.71 -11.45 -0.09
N GLN A 81 -1.07 -11.11 1.18
CA GLN A 81 -2.36 -11.43 1.78
C GLN A 81 -2.83 -10.29 2.69
N VAL A 82 -4.14 -10.10 2.76
CA VAL A 82 -4.84 -9.27 3.76
C VAL A 82 -5.92 -10.12 4.39
N ALA A 83 -5.96 -10.18 5.72
CA ALA A 83 -7.02 -10.89 6.43
C ALA A 83 -8.21 -9.98 6.74
N CYS A 84 -9.38 -10.57 6.93
CA CYS A 84 -10.63 -9.84 7.19
C CYS A 84 -10.61 -9.04 8.50
N ASN A 85 -9.70 -9.35 9.43
CA ASN A 85 -9.45 -8.58 10.65
C ASN A 85 -8.43 -7.42 10.44
N GLY A 86 -7.94 -7.21 9.22
CA GLY A 86 -6.98 -6.15 8.90
C GLY A 86 -5.50 -6.53 9.05
N ASP A 87 -5.18 -7.78 9.30
CA ASP A 87 -3.80 -8.24 9.30
C ASP A 87 -3.21 -8.16 7.89
N LEU A 88 -1.95 -7.73 7.78
CA LEU A 88 -1.23 -7.60 6.52
C LEU A 88 -0.01 -8.51 6.48
N ALA A 89 0.15 -9.23 5.36
CA ALA A 89 1.38 -9.95 5.02
C ALA A 89 1.88 -9.50 3.64
N ASN A 90 3.08 -8.91 3.57
CA ASN A 90 3.61 -8.40 2.31
C ASN A 90 5.15 -8.48 2.15
N TRP A 91 5.86 -9.21 3.03
CA TRP A 91 7.31 -9.22 3.02
C TRP A 91 7.96 -10.60 2.82
N SER A 92 7.24 -11.69 3.09
CA SER A 92 7.72 -13.07 2.90
C SER A 92 6.55 -14.01 2.70
N THR A 93 6.76 -15.08 1.94
CA THR A 93 5.83 -16.22 1.85
C THR A 93 6.04 -17.24 2.95
N GLY A 94 7.13 -17.13 3.73
CA GLY A 94 7.49 -18.11 4.75
C GLY A 94 8.17 -19.37 4.21
N GLU A 95 8.32 -19.49 2.90
CA GLU A 95 9.03 -20.62 2.30
C GLU A 95 10.52 -20.60 2.68
N PRO A 96 11.17 -21.76 2.85
CA PRO A 96 12.58 -21.84 3.26
C PRO A 96 13.54 -21.06 2.37
N ASP A 97 13.28 -21.01 1.07
CA ASP A 97 14.11 -20.33 0.07
C ASP A 97 13.61 -18.90 -0.26
N ALA A 98 12.55 -18.42 0.40
CA ALA A 98 12.03 -17.08 0.19
C ALA A 98 13.00 -16.05 0.73
N ILE A 99 13.43 -15.11 -0.12
CA ILE A 99 14.25 -13.97 0.31
C ILE A 99 13.33 -12.97 1.01
N PRO A 100 13.50 -12.73 2.32
CA PRO A 100 12.69 -11.76 3.04
C PRO A 100 12.95 -10.36 2.49
N ALA A 101 11.90 -9.62 2.20
CA ALA A 101 11.97 -8.25 1.70
C ALA A 101 11.18 -7.30 2.62
N VAL A 102 11.46 -7.36 3.92
CA VAL A 102 10.72 -6.56 4.92
C VAL A 102 10.89 -5.05 4.70
N GLY A 103 12.10 -4.60 4.37
CA GLY A 103 12.40 -3.17 4.23
C GLY A 103 11.85 -2.36 5.42
N GLY A 104 11.23 -1.24 5.14
CA GLY A 104 10.54 -0.39 6.13
C GLY A 104 9.08 -0.75 6.39
N ALA A 105 8.56 -1.85 5.82
CA ALA A 105 7.11 -2.11 5.79
C ALA A 105 6.48 -2.17 7.19
N MET A 106 7.15 -2.75 8.18
CA MET A 106 6.64 -2.84 9.55
C MET A 106 6.57 -1.46 10.22
N ASP A 107 7.56 -0.60 9.99
CA ASP A 107 7.57 0.78 10.50
C ASP A 107 6.52 1.64 9.79
N LEU A 108 6.36 1.48 8.48
CA LEU A 108 5.38 2.21 7.67
C LEU A 108 3.95 2.02 8.18
N VAL A 109 3.64 0.87 8.75
CA VAL A 109 2.29 0.58 9.27
C VAL A 109 2.14 0.84 10.77
N ALA A 110 3.25 1.09 11.50
CA ALA A 110 3.22 1.17 12.95
C ALA A 110 2.67 2.51 13.50
N GLY A 111 2.71 3.59 12.72
CA GLY A 111 2.37 4.92 13.22
C GLY A 111 1.48 5.75 12.28
N VAL A 112 1.25 5.33 11.04
CA VAL A 112 0.38 6.08 10.13
C VAL A 112 -1.09 6.01 10.56
N LYS A 113 -1.88 7.05 10.26
CA LYS A 113 -3.29 7.10 10.64
C LYS A 113 -4.15 6.13 9.83
N SER A 114 -3.77 5.85 8.56
CA SER A 114 -4.50 4.93 7.69
C SER A 114 -3.55 4.15 6.80
N VAL A 115 -3.84 2.87 6.62
CA VAL A 115 -3.13 1.99 5.70
C VAL A 115 -4.09 1.51 4.62
N TYR A 116 -3.78 1.86 3.37
CA TYR A 116 -4.51 1.38 2.21
C TYR A 116 -3.65 0.36 1.46
N VAL A 117 -4.29 -0.70 1.03
CA VAL A 117 -3.65 -1.74 0.22
C VAL A 117 -4.12 -1.61 -1.22
N ILE A 118 -3.19 -1.65 -2.17
CA ILE A 118 -3.49 -1.78 -3.59
C ILE A 118 -2.82 -3.04 -4.11
N THR A 119 -3.61 -4.01 -4.54
CA THR A 119 -3.11 -5.31 -5.01
C THR A 119 -4.06 -5.92 -6.04
N GLN A 120 -3.61 -6.95 -6.75
CA GLN A 120 -4.52 -7.83 -7.47
C GLN A 120 -5.36 -8.64 -6.49
N HIS A 121 -6.61 -8.92 -6.82
CA HIS A 121 -7.53 -9.65 -5.94
C HIS A 121 -7.06 -11.09 -5.69
N CYS A 122 -6.52 -11.73 -6.73
CA CYS A 122 -5.98 -13.08 -6.68
C CYS A 122 -4.49 -13.11 -7.05
N THR A 123 -3.86 -14.23 -6.77
CA THR A 123 -2.54 -14.58 -7.30
C THR A 123 -2.63 -14.90 -8.80
N LYS A 124 -1.49 -15.06 -9.46
CA LYS A 124 -1.43 -15.50 -10.87
C LYS A 124 -2.03 -16.90 -11.07
N THR A 125 -2.08 -17.70 -10.03
CA THR A 125 -2.67 -19.05 -10.01
C THR A 125 -4.14 -19.06 -9.62
N GLY A 126 -4.74 -17.88 -9.36
CA GLY A 126 -6.15 -17.73 -9.03
C GLY A 126 -6.48 -17.83 -7.54
N GLU A 127 -5.49 -17.96 -6.67
CA GLU A 127 -5.71 -18.07 -5.23
C GLU A 127 -6.07 -16.69 -4.63
N PRO A 128 -7.05 -16.60 -3.72
CA PRO A 128 -7.43 -15.36 -3.06
C PRO A 128 -6.26 -14.74 -2.28
N LYS A 129 -6.10 -13.42 -2.39
CA LYS A 129 -5.21 -12.64 -1.52
C LYS A 129 -5.95 -12.01 -0.34
N LEU A 130 -7.26 -11.85 -0.46
CA LEU A 130 -8.14 -11.44 0.63
C LEU A 130 -8.65 -12.72 1.30
N VAL A 131 -8.25 -12.95 2.54
CA VAL A 131 -8.40 -14.22 3.25
C VAL A 131 -9.04 -14.04 4.63
N ASP A 132 -9.55 -15.12 5.21
CA ASP A 132 -10.02 -15.09 6.60
C ASP A 132 -8.86 -14.83 7.57
N ARG A 133 -7.74 -15.54 7.37
CA ARG A 133 -6.50 -15.37 8.13
C ARG A 133 -5.28 -15.45 7.22
N CYS A 134 -4.31 -14.56 7.46
CA CYS A 134 -3.03 -14.65 6.77
C CYS A 134 -2.29 -15.94 7.15
N THR A 135 -1.76 -16.63 6.15
CA THR A 135 -0.90 -17.80 6.32
C THR A 135 0.58 -17.44 6.22
N TYR A 136 0.89 -16.29 5.63
CA TYR A 136 2.24 -15.76 5.53
C TYR A 136 2.63 -14.92 6.76
N PRO A 137 3.94 -14.76 7.03
CA PRO A 137 4.42 -13.93 8.12
C PRO A 137 3.87 -12.50 8.04
N LEU A 138 3.33 -12.01 9.17
CA LEU A 138 2.66 -10.73 9.21
C LEU A 138 3.64 -9.56 9.16
N THR A 139 3.25 -8.50 8.47
CA THR A 139 3.83 -7.17 8.50
C THR A 139 3.25 -6.34 9.65
N GLY A 140 1.95 -6.43 9.85
CA GLY A 140 1.23 -5.75 10.92
C GLY A 140 -0.11 -6.41 11.18
N ARG A 141 -0.63 -6.22 12.40
CA ARG A 141 -1.91 -6.79 12.85
C ARG A 141 -2.99 -5.73 12.92
N GLY A 142 -4.14 -5.99 12.29
CA GLY A 142 -5.31 -5.12 12.36
C GLY A 142 -5.08 -3.71 11.84
N ILE A 143 -4.16 -3.53 10.87
CA ILE A 143 -3.70 -2.20 10.45
C ILE A 143 -4.33 -1.74 9.12
N VAL A 144 -4.83 -2.66 8.31
CA VAL A 144 -5.40 -2.32 6.99
C VAL A 144 -6.80 -1.74 7.18
N ASN A 145 -7.03 -0.57 6.60
CA ASN A 145 -8.34 0.10 6.63
C ASN A 145 -9.11 -0.10 5.33
N ARG A 146 -8.44 -0.09 4.18
CA ARG A 146 -9.09 -0.19 2.88
C ARG A 146 -8.22 -0.91 1.86
N ILE A 147 -8.86 -1.66 0.97
CA ILE A 147 -8.22 -2.46 -0.06
C ILE A 147 -8.80 -2.06 -1.41
N TYR A 148 -7.93 -1.84 -2.37
CA TYR A 148 -8.27 -1.57 -3.76
C TYR A 148 -7.74 -2.72 -4.62
N THR A 149 -8.63 -3.33 -5.37
CA THR A 149 -8.28 -4.36 -6.35
C THR A 149 -8.87 -4.00 -7.72
N GLU A 150 -8.55 -4.76 -8.74
CA GLU A 150 -9.18 -4.63 -10.06
C GLU A 150 -10.68 -5.01 -10.07
N LEU A 151 -11.16 -5.66 -9.00
CA LEU A 151 -12.54 -6.12 -8.89
C LEU A 151 -13.40 -5.20 -8.03
N ALA A 152 -12.85 -4.66 -6.94
CA ALA A 152 -13.63 -3.91 -5.96
C ALA A 152 -12.78 -2.99 -5.07
N VAL A 153 -13.44 -2.03 -4.44
CA VAL A 153 -12.97 -1.30 -3.27
C VAL A 153 -13.63 -1.91 -2.03
N ILE A 154 -12.82 -2.31 -1.07
CA ILE A 154 -13.26 -3.04 0.12
C ILE A 154 -12.74 -2.33 1.38
N GLU A 155 -13.62 -2.02 2.31
CA GLU A 155 -13.26 -1.57 3.66
C GLU A 155 -13.07 -2.76 4.58
N VAL A 156 -12.07 -2.64 5.48
CA VAL A 156 -11.88 -3.58 6.58
C VAL A 156 -12.57 -3.00 7.81
N THR A 157 -13.62 -3.67 8.26
CA THR A 157 -14.45 -3.24 9.40
C THR A 157 -14.34 -4.24 10.54
N ARG A 158 -14.99 -3.94 11.67
CA ARG A 158 -15.09 -4.91 12.78
C ARG A 158 -15.89 -6.17 12.41
N ALA A 159 -16.73 -6.07 11.39
CA ALA A 159 -17.53 -7.20 10.89
C ALA A 159 -16.78 -8.02 9.80
N GLY A 160 -15.61 -7.58 9.38
CA GLY A 160 -14.83 -8.17 8.29
C GLY A 160 -14.77 -7.27 7.06
N PHE A 161 -14.71 -7.88 5.88
CA PHE A 161 -14.65 -7.17 4.61
C PHE A 161 -16.02 -6.63 4.18
N GLU A 162 -16.09 -5.33 3.90
CA GLU A 162 -17.28 -4.64 3.41
C GLU A 162 -17.01 -4.05 2.02
N VAL A 163 -17.78 -4.45 1.02
CA VAL A 163 -17.66 -3.96 -0.36
C VAL A 163 -18.26 -2.56 -0.44
N VAL A 164 -17.43 -1.58 -0.76
CA VAL A 164 -17.80 -0.17 -0.90
C VAL A 164 -18.19 0.13 -2.35
N GLU A 165 -17.44 -0.45 -3.30
CA GLU A 165 -17.62 -0.21 -4.73
C GLU A 165 -17.18 -1.45 -5.51
N LEU A 166 -17.92 -1.77 -6.55
CA LEU A 166 -17.56 -2.81 -7.53
C LEU A 166 -17.02 -2.14 -8.79
N SER A 167 -16.03 -2.74 -9.41
CA SER A 167 -15.55 -2.29 -10.72
C SER A 167 -16.67 -2.42 -11.78
N PRO A 168 -16.70 -1.56 -12.80
CA PRO A 168 -17.73 -1.62 -13.83
C PRO A 168 -17.87 -3.02 -14.47
N GLY A 169 -19.09 -3.55 -14.45
CA GLY A 169 -19.39 -4.88 -15.00
C GLY A 169 -19.00 -6.06 -14.12
N VAL A 170 -18.55 -5.83 -12.89
CA VAL A 170 -18.23 -6.89 -11.93
C VAL A 170 -19.40 -7.11 -10.99
N GLU A 171 -19.83 -8.36 -10.85
CA GLU A 171 -20.89 -8.77 -9.93
C GLU A 171 -20.34 -9.13 -8.55
N PHE A 172 -21.12 -8.90 -7.51
CA PHE A 172 -20.72 -9.18 -6.12
C PHE A 172 -20.37 -10.66 -5.90
N GLU A 173 -21.16 -11.56 -6.46
CA GLU A 173 -20.97 -13.00 -6.36
C GLU A 173 -19.63 -13.44 -6.97
N PHE A 174 -19.25 -12.83 -8.08
CA PHE A 174 -17.95 -13.06 -8.71
C PHE A 174 -16.77 -12.64 -7.81
N VAL A 175 -16.90 -11.54 -7.07
CA VAL A 175 -15.89 -11.10 -6.10
C VAL A 175 -15.86 -12.03 -4.89
N GLN A 176 -17.05 -12.42 -4.39
CA GLN A 176 -17.15 -13.35 -3.26
C GLN A 176 -16.49 -14.71 -3.56
N GLU A 177 -16.71 -15.26 -4.74
CA GLU A 177 -16.07 -16.54 -5.15
C GLU A 177 -14.54 -16.47 -5.18
N ARG A 178 -13.97 -15.27 -5.32
CA ARG A 178 -12.52 -14.99 -5.38
C ARG A 178 -11.95 -14.46 -4.07
N THR A 179 -12.77 -14.36 -3.05
CA THR A 179 -12.38 -13.89 -1.72
C THR A 179 -12.40 -15.06 -0.74
N GLY A 180 -11.31 -15.29 -0.04
CA GLY A 180 -11.15 -16.36 0.95
C GLY A 180 -11.78 -16.07 2.31
N ALA A 181 -12.72 -15.11 2.37
CA ALA A 181 -13.48 -14.73 3.56
C ALA A 181 -14.86 -14.21 3.15
N PRO A 182 -15.85 -14.18 4.06
CA PRO A 182 -17.14 -13.57 3.78
C PRO A 182 -17.00 -12.08 3.42
N LEU A 183 -17.75 -11.66 2.38
CA LEU A 183 -17.94 -10.27 2.01
C LEU A 183 -19.33 -9.78 2.45
N HIS A 184 -19.38 -8.55 2.94
CA HIS A 184 -20.62 -7.87 3.27
C HIS A 184 -20.89 -6.76 2.26
N ARG A 185 -22.13 -6.55 1.88
CA ARG A 185 -22.54 -5.38 1.09
C ARG A 185 -22.69 -4.18 2.03
N ARG A 186 -22.25 -3.03 1.59
CA ARG A 186 -22.50 -1.77 2.30
C ARG A 186 -23.94 -1.33 2.17
#